data_bd57eab2744f7263b93aa4da889c35b9
#
_entry.id   bd57eab2744f7263b93aa4da889c35b9
#
_cell.length_a   1.000
_cell.length_b   1.000
_cell.length_c   1.000
_cell.angle_alpha   90.00
_cell.angle_beta   90.00
_cell.angle_gamma   90.00
#
_symmetry.space_group_name_H-M   'P 1'
#
loop_
_entity.id
_entity.type
_entity.pdbx_description
1 polymer ?
#
loop_
_entity_poly.entity_id
_entity_poly.type
_entity_poly.pdbx_seq_one_letter_code
_entity_poly.pdbx_strand_id
1 'polypeptide(L)'
;MKEQGHSTPGVCPETGENGETVSIYVDYNHPLLQLKRALPWAALVEVMSRHWRLAGKNTDGRPGLAWEVALYVPLVVLMLVKNLNSREREAYVAEHVVARVFIGRQDDPRPQMRDHANSARAYVALGQDGGDEIKALRLQVAKDWGFADASILSSDTTAQELPMGYPNEPGLWRGWAQRCGRALAKRKTRGGLGVDTALAQVQTIRRSVKEHHLCAKDKQAKRQVWTRLLTEVGPLIGHTRPLVTRLGQSRDRVPQRAVATLVAMHEVAQRLIPQIVQWLTTGVVAKGKMVPAGVTQARALVRNKAGKKVELGLPYLLRRLGGGYVFGTLICGVVDESKMPLQARAGYRGIFGAHATPTLLVYDRGGAATAPLRALAREGVTQSGIQPKGNRAWSVAEAVRETVRSERGKTEGIIGALQMDQYGFNKPKERLWQTLEMAGPRSILSYNLNKFMRDLVRADR
;
A
#
# COMPACT_ATOMS: atom_id res chain seq x y z
N MET A 1 -44.38 -6.58 -5.61
CA MET A 1 -44.73 -6.72 -4.17
C MET A 1 -43.42 -6.96 -3.43
N LYS A 2 -42.90 -5.94 -2.72
CA LYS A 2 -41.73 -6.11 -1.83
C LYS A 2 -42.27 -6.66 -0.52
N GLU A 3 -41.93 -7.87 -0.17
CA GLU A 3 -42.15 -8.39 1.19
C GLU A 3 -41.37 -7.50 2.17
N GLN A 4 -42.13 -6.80 2.99
CA GLN A 4 -41.58 -6.14 4.17
C GLN A 4 -41.19 -7.25 5.17
N GLY A 5 -39.98 -7.73 5.08
CA GLY A 5 -39.44 -8.63 6.07
C GLY A 5 -39.27 -7.89 7.39
N HIS A 6 -40.19 -8.12 8.29
CA HIS A 6 -40.00 -7.77 9.71
C HIS A 6 -38.76 -8.49 10.22
N SER A 7 -37.64 -7.76 10.36
CA SER A 7 -36.43 -8.28 10.97
C SER A 7 -36.71 -8.56 12.46
N THR A 8 -36.76 -9.83 12.81
CA THR A 8 -36.79 -10.24 14.23
C THR A 8 -35.50 -9.72 14.90
N PRO A 9 -35.58 -8.98 15.99
CA PRO A 9 -34.41 -8.51 16.70
C PRO A 9 -33.53 -9.71 17.11
N GLY A 10 -32.25 -9.70 16.76
CA GLY A 10 -31.30 -10.69 17.27
C GLY A 10 -31.13 -10.48 18.76
N VAL A 11 -31.42 -11.49 19.55
CA VAL A 11 -31.18 -11.48 21.00
C VAL A 11 -29.75 -12.01 21.20
N CYS A 12 -28.87 -11.18 21.75
CA CYS A 12 -27.56 -11.62 22.26
C CYS A 12 -27.66 -11.73 23.78
N PRO A 13 -27.64 -12.94 24.35
CA PRO A 13 -27.61 -13.07 25.80
C PRO A 13 -26.24 -12.65 26.33
N GLU A 14 -26.21 -11.72 27.24
CA GLU A 14 -25.04 -11.40 28.08
C GLU A 14 -25.39 -11.66 29.55
N THR A 15 -24.44 -12.18 30.28
CA THR A 15 -24.59 -12.39 31.73
C THR A 15 -24.20 -11.12 32.46
N GLY A 16 -25.12 -10.44 33.10
CA GLY A 16 -24.87 -9.29 33.97
C GLY A 16 -24.05 -9.65 35.20
N GLU A 17 -23.61 -8.65 35.95
CA GLU A 17 -22.75 -8.83 37.15
C GLU A 17 -23.40 -9.75 38.23
N ASN A 18 -24.72 -9.86 38.26
CA ASN A 18 -25.47 -10.70 39.19
C ASN A 18 -25.91 -12.05 38.60
N GLY A 19 -25.37 -12.49 37.46
CA GLY A 19 -25.77 -13.71 36.78
C GLY A 19 -27.09 -13.61 36.00
N GLU A 20 -27.66 -12.42 35.88
CA GLU A 20 -28.86 -12.18 35.09
C GLU A 20 -28.56 -12.24 33.59
N THR A 21 -29.47 -12.82 32.81
CA THR A 21 -29.39 -12.83 31.35
C THR A 21 -29.93 -11.51 30.82
N VAL A 22 -29.05 -10.69 30.26
CA VAL A 22 -29.43 -9.43 29.60
C VAL A 22 -29.64 -9.69 28.14
N SER A 23 -30.81 -9.33 27.62
CA SER A 23 -31.12 -9.39 26.19
C SER A 23 -30.75 -8.09 25.53
N ILE A 24 -29.77 -8.11 24.57
CA ILE A 24 -29.37 -6.97 23.82
C ILE A 24 -30.01 -7.03 22.44
N TYR A 25 -30.76 -5.99 22.09
CA TYR A 25 -31.36 -5.85 20.78
C TYR A 25 -30.37 -5.20 19.81
N VAL A 26 -30.16 -5.82 18.66
CA VAL A 26 -29.29 -5.32 17.61
C VAL A 26 -30.14 -4.86 16.43
N ASP A 27 -29.97 -3.61 16.03
CA ASP A 27 -30.58 -3.09 14.82
C ASP A 27 -29.93 -3.74 13.57
N TYR A 28 -30.69 -4.60 12.89
CA TYR A 28 -30.21 -5.26 11.68
C TYR A 28 -30.04 -4.30 10.49
N ASN A 29 -30.54 -3.07 10.54
CA ASN A 29 -30.29 -2.02 9.56
C ASN A 29 -28.99 -1.26 9.88
N HIS A 30 -28.29 -1.63 10.95
CA HIS A 30 -26.97 -1.06 11.23
C HIS A 30 -26.02 -1.23 10.02
N PRO A 31 -25.27 -0.18 9.60
CA PRO A 31 -24.46 -0.20 8.37
C PRO A 31 -23.48 -1.38 8.27
N LEU A 32 -22.89 -1.84 9.36
CA LEU A 32 -22.04 -3.03 9.36
C LEU A 32 -22.82 -4.31 9.00
N LEU A 33 -24.06 -4.44 9.44
CA LEU A 33 -24.86 -5.63 9.16
C LEU A 33 -25.42 -5.61 7.75
N GLN A 34 -25.73 -4.44 7.20
CA GLN A 34 -26.01 -4.28 5.76
C GLN A 34 -24.80 -4.70 4.93
N LEU A 35 -23.60 -4.24 5.30
CA LEU A 35 -22.34 -4.66 4.66
C LEU A 35 -22.13 -6.18 4.77
N LYS A 36 -22.42 -6.78 5.93
CA LYS A 36 -22.33 -8.24 6.12
C LYS A 36 -23.22 -9.00 5.13
N ARG A 37 -24.44 -8.55 4.90
CA ARG A 37 -25.38 -9.20 3.96
C ARG A 37 -24.98 -9.06 2.50
N ALA A 38 -24.33 -7.95 2.15
CA ALA A 38 -24.00 -7.61 0.77
C ALA A 38 -22.66 -8.16 0.28
N LEU A 39 -21.75 -8.58 1.17
CA LEU A 39 -20.42 -9.07 0.78
C LEU A 39 -20.44 -10.55 0.40
N PRO A 40 -19.69 -10.96 -0.65
CA PRO A 40 -19.60 -12.34 -1.12
C PRO A 40 -18.60 -13.14 -0.26
N TRP A 41 -18.99 -13.49 0.97
CA TRP A 41 -18.10 -14.11 1.96
C TRP A 41 -17.44 -15.39 1.48
N ALA A 42 -18.16 -16.27 0.78
CA ALA A 42 -17.61 -17.53 0.28
C ALA A 42 -16.42 -17.28 -0.65
N ALA A 43 -16.56 -16.33 -1.60
CA ALA A 43 -15.48 -15.99 -2.52
C ALA A 43 -14.30 -15.31 -1.79
N LEU A 44 -14.56 -14.42 -0.82
CA LEU A 44 -13.50 -13.79 -0.02
C LEU A 44 -12.72 -14.81 0.81
N VAL A 45 -13.40 -15.79 1.42
CA VAL A 45 -12.78 -16.88 2.19
C VAL A 45 -11.96 -17.78 1.27
N GLU A 46 -12.47 -18.09 0.07
CA GLU A 46 -11.75 -18.89 -0.91
C GLU A 46 -10.43 -18.24 -1.34
N VAL A 47 -10.47 -16.97 -1.73
CA VAL A 47 -9.25 -16.22 -2.11
C VAL A 47 -8.26 -16.20 -0.96
N MET A 48 -8.69 -15.87 0.26
CA MET A 48 -7.79 -15.84 1.42
C MET A 48 -7.21 -17.21 1.74
N SER A 49 -8.02 -18.26 1.69
CA SER A 49 -7.57 -19.64 1.96
C SER A 49 -6.54 -20.11 0.97
N ARG A 50 -6.74 -19.83 -0.33
CA ARG A 50 -5.80 -20.16 -1.38
C ARG A 50 -4.45 -19.48 -1.21
N HIS A 51 -4.44 -18.16 -0.99
CA HIS A 51 -3.21 -17.41 -0.79
C HIS A 51 -2.51 -17.74 0.53
N TRP A 52 -3.27 -18.09 1.57
CA TRP A 52 -2.72 -18.60 2.82
C TRP A 52 -1.93 -19.89 2.61
N ARG A 53 -2.47 -20.84 1.83
CA ARG A 53 -1.78 -22.07 1.44
C ARG A 53 -0.55 -21.82 0.59
N LEU A 54 -0.65 -20.95 -0.43
CA LEU A 54 0.48 -20.56 -1.27
C LEU A 54 1.63 -19.92 -0.48
N ALA A 55 1.32 -19.22 0.61
CA ALA A 55 2.32 -18.67 1.53
C ALA A 55 2.97 -19.72 2.45
N GLY A 56 2.77 -21.01 2.19
CA GLY A 56 3.31 -22.13 2.97
C GLY A 56 2.74 -22.24 4.37
N LYS A 57 1.53 -21.70 4.58
CA LYS A 57 0.80 -21.82 5.84
C LYS A 57 -0.10 -23.04 5.76
N ASN A 58 0.21 -24.05 6.56
CA ASN A 58 -0.48 -25.34 6.52
C ASN A 58 -1.92 -25.17 7.01
N THR A 59 -2.89 -25.58 6.19
CA THR A 59 -4.31 -25.66 6.53
C THR A 59 -4.71 -27.06 6.99
N ASP A 60 -3.85 -28.07 6.73
CA ASP A 60 -4.24 -29.48 6.78
C ASP A 60 -3.84 -30.19 8.09
N GLY A 61 -3.17 -29.51 8.99
CA GLY A 61 -2.63 -30.12 10.22
C GLY A 61 -3.49 -30.04 11.48
N ARG A 62 -4.57 -29.24 11.48
CA ARG A 62 -5.48 -29.09 12.62
C ARG A 62 -6.88 -28.68 12.14
N PRO A 63 -7.95 -29.35 12.58
CA PRO A 63 -9.34 -29.03 12.19
C PRO A 63 -9.75 -27.57 12.44
N GLY A 64 -9.03 -26.85 13.32
CA GLY A 64 -9.29 -25.45 13.64
C GLY A 64 -8.82 -24.41 12.61
N LEU A 65 -7.96 -24.76 11.64
CA LEU A 65 -7.31 -23.74 10.79
C LEU A 65 -8.18 -23.27 9.62
N ALA A 66 -8.93 -24.20 8.99
CA ALA A 66 -9.90 -23.83 7.94
C ALA A 66 -11.03 -22.96 8.52
N TRP A 67 -11.42 -23.26 9.74
CA TRP A 67 -12.39 -22.50 10.50
C TRP A 67 -11.84 -21.11 10.90
N GLU A 68 -10.55 -21.02 11.24
CA GLU A 68 -9.88 -19.78 11.54
C GLU A 68 -9.83 -18.83 10.33
N VAL A 69 -9.60 -19.30 9.11
CA VAL A 69 -9.61 -18.46 7.91
C VAL A 69 -10.99 -17.82 7.69
N ALA A 70 -12.07 -18.57 7.84
CA ALA A 70 -13.42 -18.05 7.73
C ALA A 70 -13.73 -16.96 8.77
N LEU A 71 -13.13 -17.04 9.96
CA LEU A 71 -13.22 -15.99 10.99
C LEU A 71 -12.32 -14.78 10.66
N TYR A 72 -11.13 -15.02 10.08
CA TYR A 72 -10.19 -13.92 9.81
C TYR A 72 -10.68 -12.97 8.72
N VAL A 73 -11.45 -13.45 7.74
CA VAL A 73 -11.97 -12.59 6.66
C VAL A 73 -12.86 -11.47 7.23
N PRO A 74 -13.93 -11.73 8.00
CA PRO A 74 -14.72 -10.66 8.58
C PRO A 74 -13.95 -9.79 9.57
N LEU A 75 -12.97 -10.35 10.29
CA LEU A 75 -12.09 -9.57 11.16
C LEU A 75 -11.20 -8.60 10.40
N VAL A 76 -10.67 -9.01 9.23
CA VAL A 76 -9.91 -8.13 8.34
C VAL A 76 -10.81 -7.04 7.77
N VAL A 77 -12.01 -7.38 7.32
CA VAL A 77 -12.99 -6.39 6.82
C VAL A 77 -13.33 -5.38 7.92
N LEU A 78 -13.58 -5.83 9.15
CA LEU A 78 -13.85 -4.94 10.28
C LEU A 78 -12.68 -3.99 10.57
N MET A 79 -11.44 -4.51 10.57
CA MET A 79 -10.22 -3.69 10.70
C MET A 79 -10.15 -2.60 9.64
N LEU A 80 -10.45 -2.93 8.39
CA LEU A 80 -10.41 -2.01 7.27
C LEU A 80 -11.49 -0.94 7.38
N VAL A 81 -12.72 -1.33 7.69
CA VAL A 81 -13.87 -0.40 7.79
C VAL A 81 -13.68 0.59 8.95
N LYS A 82 -13.13 0.12 10.07
CA LYS A 82 -12.95 0.93 11.28
C LYS A 82 -11.54 1.52 11.43
N ASN A 83 -10.62 1.22 10.50
CA ASN A 83 -9.21 1.61 10.55
C ASN A 83 -8.51 1.22 11.86
N LEU A 84 -8.76 0.00 12.32
CA LEU A 84 -8.21 -0.54 13.57
C LEU A 84 -6.92 -1.31 13.31
N ASN A 85 -6.00 -1.27 14.27
CA ASN A 85 -4.94 -2.27 14.34
C ASN A 85 -5.46 -3.58 14.99
N SER A 86 -4.64 -4.63 15.02
CA SER A 86 -5.08 -5.94 15.50
C SER A 86 -5.51 -5.94 16.98
N ARG A 87 -4.89 -5.13 17.84
CA ARG A 87 -5.23 -5.04 19.25
C ARG A 87 -6.50 -4.19 19.48
N GLU A 88 -6.58 -3.05 18.79
CA GLU A 88 -7.77 -2.19 18.82
C GLU A 88 -9.01 -2.95 18.34
N ARG A 89 -8.85 -3.83 17.34
CA ARG A 89 -9.93 -4.68 16.85
C ARG A 89 -10.41 -5.68 17.91
N GLU A 90 -9.49 -6.30 18.66
CA GLU A 90 -9.87 -7.22 19.75
C GLU A 90 -10.69 -6.50 20.79
N ALA A 91 -10.24 -5.33 21.25
CA ALA A 91 -11.00 -4.49 22.17
C ALA A 91 -12.36 -4.11 21.57
N TYR A 92 -12.38 -3.66 20.30
CA TYR A 92 -13.60 -3.26 19.61
C TYR A 92 -14.63 -4.42 19.52
N VAL A 93 -14.19 -5.63 19.21
CA VAL A 93 -15.07 -6.81 19.16
C VAL A 93 -15.58 -7.19 20.55
N ALA A 94 -14.73 -7.10 21.57
CA ALA A 94 -15.15 -7.39 22.95
C ALA A 94 -16.21 -6.39 23.46
N GLU A 95 -16.07 -5.11 23.11
CA GLU A 95 -16.93 -4.03 23.61
C GLU A 95 -18.23 -3.83 22.80
N HIS A 96 -18.28 -4.28 21.52
CA HIS A 96 -19.38 -3.96 20.62
C HIS A 96 -20.12 -5.21 20.13
N VAL A 97 -21.35 -5.40 20.60
CA VAL A 97 -22.23 -6.51 20.17
C VAL A 97 -22.41 -6.57 18.65
N VAL A 98 -22.63 -5.42 17.99
CA VAL A 98 -22.76 -5.36 16.52
C VAL A 98 -21.52 -5.90 15.82
N ALA A 99 -20.32 -5.68 16.37
CA ALA A 99 -19.09 -6.21 15.81
C ALA A 99 -19.02 -7.74 15.98
N ARG A 100 -19.48 -8.27 17.13
CA ARG A 100 -19.61 -9.73 17.34
C ARG A 100 -20.59 -10.37 16.37
N VAL A 101 -21.75 -9.76 16.18
CA VAL A 101 -22.74 -10.20 15.16
C VAL A 101 -22.15 -10.15 13.76
N PHE A 102 -21.40 -9.09 13.43
CA PHE A 102 -20.75 -8.94 12.12
C PHE A 102 -19.79 -10.09 11.84
N ILE A 103 -18.96 -10.49 12.81
CA ILE A 103 -18.02 -11.60 12.64
C ILE A 103 -18.64 -12.99 12.87
N GLY A 104 -19.93 -13.09 13.18
CA GLY A 104 -20.61 -14.36 13.43
C GLY A 104 -20.28 -14.99 14.79
N ARG A 105 -20.02 -14.17 15.81
CA ARG A 105 -19.66 -14.57 17.18
C ARG A 105 -20.50 -13.82 18.21
N GLN A 106 -21.79 -13.70 17.96
CA GLN A 106 -22.73 -12.98 18.83
C GLN A 106 -22.79 -13.57 20.24
N ASP A 107 -22.65 -14.89 20.36
CA ASP A 107 -22.81 -15.63 21.64
C ASP A 107 -21.50 -15.71 22.46
N ASP A 108 -20.40 -15.13 21.95
CA ASP A 108 -19.11 -15.14 22.61
C ASP A 108 -18.73 -13.71 23.03
N PRO A 109 -18.88 -13.35 24.33
CA PRO A 109 -18.55 -12.02 24.83
C PRO A 109 -17.04 -11.72 24.73
N ARG A 110 -16.21 -12.75 24.66
CA ARG A 110 -14.75 -12.61 24.52
C ARG A 110 -14.23 -13.63 23.52
N PRO A 111 -14.49 -13.44 22.21
CA PRO A 111 -14.03 -14.37 21.21
C PRO A 111 -12.50 -14.49 21.30
N GLN A 112 -12.03 -15.58 21.88
CA GLN A 112 -10.61 -15.84 22.04
C GLN A 112 -9.99 -16.08 20.66
N MET A 113 -9.35 -15.05 20.15
CA MET A 113 -8.48 -15.20 19.02
C MET A 113 -7.11 -15.63 19.52
N ARG A 114 -6.70 -16.86 19.18
CA ARG A 114 -5.44 -17.45 19.65
C ARG A 114 -4.20 -16.57 19.42
N ASP A 115 -4.22 -15.72 18.40
CA ASP A 115 -3.15 -14.75 18.13
C ASP A 115 -3.71 -13.58 17.31
N HIS A 116 -3.74 -12.40 17.93
CA HIS A 116 -4.15 -11.16 17.26
C HIS A 116 -3.35 -10.85 16.00
N ALA A 117 -2.11 -11.32 15.89
CA ALA A 117 -1.27 -11.12 14.72
C ALA A 117 -1.68 -11.99 13.52
N ASN A 118 -2.48 -13.04 13.69
CA ASN A 118 -2.83 -13.94 12.59
C ASN A 118 -3.65 -13.26 11.51
N SER A 119 -4.56 -12.35 11.84
CA SER A 119 -5.30 -11.59 10.82
C SER A 119 -4.39 -10.67 9.99
N ALA A 120 -3.40 -10.04 10.63
CA ALA A 120 -2.40 -9.26 9.91
C ALA A 120 -1.52 -10.16 9.03
N ARG A 121 -1.15 -11.34 9.52
CA ARG A 121 -0.41 -12.35 8.73
C ARG A 121 -1.24 -12.87 7.56
N ALA A 122 -2.55 -13.10 7.75
CA ALA A 122 -3.47 -13.51 6.69
C ALA A 122 -3.56 -12.45 5.60
N TYR A 123 -3.68 -11.17 5.98
CA TYR A 123 -3.67 -10.07 5.03
C TYR A 123 -2.34 -9.97 4.25
N VAL A 124 -1.20 -10.12 4.94
CA VAL A 124 0.12 -10.13 4.29
C VAL A 124 0.31 -11.36 3.38
N ALA A 125 -0.29 -12.50 3.74
CA ALA A 125 -0.23 -13.72 2.94
C ALA A 125 -0.97 -13.59 1.60
N LEU A 126 -1.96 -12.70 1.48
CA LEU A 126 -2.59 -12.37 0.19
C LEU A 126 -1.57 -11.91 -0.84
N GLY A 127 -0.55 -11.15 -0.40
CA GLY A 127 0.39 -10.54 -1.33
C GLY A 127 -0.31 -9.60 -2.32
N GLN A 128 0.38 -9.29 -3.40
CA GLN A 128 -0.16 -8.42 -4.44
C GLN A 128 -1.26 -9.13 -5.25
N ASP A 129 -1.05 -10.39 -5.60
CA ASP A 129 -1.99 -11.16 -6.42
C ASP A 129 -3.34 -11.36 -5.71
N GLY A 130 -3.34 -11.82 -4.45
CA GLY A 130 -4.57 -11.96 -3.68
C GLY A 130 -5.24 -10.62 -3.37
N GLY A 131 -4.45 -9.55 -3.20
CA GLY A 131 -4.96 -8.19 -3.09
C GLY A 131 -5.65 -7.73 -4.37
N ASP A 132 -5.14 -8.08 -5.53
CA ASP A 132 -5.73 -7.77 -6.84
C ASP A 132 -7.02 -8.55 -7.08
N GLU A 133 -7.07 -9.83 -6.67
CA GLU A 133 -8.30 -10.63 -6.75
C GLU A 133 -9.41 -10.07 -5.85
N ILE A 134 -9.13 -9.73 -4.59
CA ILE A 134 -10.11 -9.11 -3.69
C ILE A 134 -10.58 -7.75 -4.22
N LYS A 135 -9.67 -6.98 -4.80
CA LYS A 135 -9.99 -5.70 -5.46
C LYS A 135 -10.96 -5.91 -6.62
N ALA A 136 -10.68 -6.88 -7.51
CA ALA A 136 -11.54 -7.17 -8.65
C ALA A 136 -12.92 -7.65 -8.21
N LEU A 137 -12.98 -8.62 -7.31
CA LEU A 137 -14.23 -9.15 -6.75
C LEU A 137 -15.11 -8.04 -6.18
N ARG A 138 -14.54 -7.15 -5.41
CA ARG A 138 -15.28 -6.08 -4.76
C ARG A 138 -15.76 -4.99 -5.70
N LEU A 139 -14.98 -4.63 -6.72
CA LEU A 139 -15.41 -3.67 -7.74
C LEU A 139 -16.51 -4.26 -8.62
N GLN A 140 -16.44 -5.57 -8.88
CA GLN A 140 -17.52 -6.28 -9.57
C GLN A 140 -18.80 -6.25 -8.74
N VAL A 141 -18.74 -6.56 -7.44
CA VAL A 141 -19.91 -6.46 -6.54
C VAL A 141 -20.50 -5.05 -6.55
N ALA A 142 -19.68 -4.00 -6.46
CA ALA A 142 -20.17 -2.63 -6.50
C ALA A 142 -20.84 -2.29 -7.84
N LYS A 143 -20.35 -2.85 -8.95
CA LYS A 143 -20.97 -2.70 -10.27
C LYS A 143 -22.30 -3.45 -10.35
N ASP A 144 -22.36 -4.68 -9.84
CA ASP A 144 -23.57 -5.52 -9.87
C ASP A 144 -24.70 -4.90 -9.02
N TRP A 145 -24.35 -4.18 -7.96
CA TRP A 145 -25.29 -3.37 -7.18
C TRP A 145 -25.68 -2.05 -7.84
N GLY A 146 -25.10 -1.70 -9.01
CA GLY A 146 -25.34 -0.44 -9.70
C GLY A 146 -24.66 0.79 -9.05
N PHE A 147 -23.79 0.59 -8.06
CA PHE A 147 -23.10 1.68 -7.36
C PHE A 147 -21.83 2.15 -8.09
N ALA A 148 -21.22 1.29 -8.89
CA ALA A 148 -20.05 1.61 -9.70
C ALA A 148 -20.43 1.61 -11.19
N ASP A 149 -20.18 2.73 -11.86
CA ASP A 149 -20.32 2.84 -13.31
C ASP A 149 -18.98 2.59 -13.99
N ALA A 150 -18.87 1.44 -14.65
CA ALA A 150 -17.70 1.01 -15.37
C ALA A 150 -17.51 1.69 -16.73
N SER A 151 -18.50 2.44 -17.24
CA SER A 151 -18.37 3.18 -18.50
C SER A 151 -17.39 4.36 -18.41
N ILE A 152 -17.14 4.87 -17.20
CA ILE A 152 -16.24 5.98 -16.92
C ILE A 152 -15.02 5.49 -16.15
N LEU A 153 -13.83 5.73 -16.72
CA LEU A 153 -12.55 5.50 -16.08
C LEU A 153 -11.77 6.81 -15.99
N SER A 154 -11.71 7.41 -14.82
CA SER A 154 -10.87 8.57 -14.54
C SER A 154 -9.63 8.14 -13.76
N SER A 155 -8.48 8.66 -14.09
CA SER A 155 -7.22 8.26 -13.46
C SER A 155 -6.25 9.42 -13.28
N ASP A 156 -5.41 9.32 -12.26
CA ASP A 156 -4.36 10.28 -11.96
C ASP A 156 -3.22 9.61 -11.22
N THR A 157 -2.02 10.19 -11.28
CA THR A 157 -0.87 9.75 -10.50
C THR A 157 -0.82 10.48 -9.18
N THR A 158 -0.47 9.77 -8.12
CA THR A 158 -0.26 10.37 -6.80
C THR A 158 0.91 9.70 -6.07
N ALA A 159 1.42 10.35 -5.02
CA ALA A 159 2.37 9.73 -4.10
C ALA A 159 1.63 9.22 -2.86
N GLN A 160 1.92 7.98 -2.47
CA GLN A 160 1.75 7.56 -1.09
C GLN A 160 2.94 8.10 -0.29
N GLU A 161 2.74 9.18 0.43
CA GLU A 161 3.84 9.78 1.19
C GLU A 161 4.34 8.83 2.27
N LEU A 162 5.67 8.71 2.37
CA LEU A 162 6.30 7.92 3.42
C LEU A 162 6.68 8.81 4.61
N PRO A 163 6.68 8.27 5.85
CA PRO A 163 7.12 9.00 7.03
C PRO A 163 8.64 9.14 7.05
N MET A 164 9.15 10.02 6.19
CA MET A 164 10.58 10.26 6.02
C MET A 164 10.87 11.76 5.96
N GLY A 165 12.03 12.16 6.48
CA GLY A 165 12.55 13.51 6.28
C GLY A 165 13.03 13.73 4.85
N TYR A 166 13.31 15.00 4.51
CA TYR A 166 13.90 15.34 3.21
C TYR A 166 15.20 14.56 2.99
N PRO A 167 15.34 13.82 1.89
CA PRO A 167 16.52 12.99 1.65
C PRO A 167 17.73 13.88 1.36
N ASN A 168 18.68 13.83 2.26
CA ASN A 168 20.02 14.28 2.01
C ASN A 168 20.96 13.07 1.96
N GLU A 169 22.01 13.21 1.26
CA GLU A 169 22.93 12.12 0.98
C GLU A 169 23.57 11.57 2.27
N PRO A 170 24.05 12.38 3.25
CA PRO A 170 24.56 11.84 4.53
C PRO A 170 23.49 11.05 5.28
N GLY A 171 22.23 11.50 5.25
CA GLY A 171 21.11 10.77 5.82
C GLY A 171 20.89 9.41 5.17
N LEU A 172 21.08 9.32 3.84
CA LEU A 172 21.01 8.05 3.11
C LEU A 172 22.12 7.09 3.53
N TRP A 173 23.38 7.56 3.64
CA TRP A 173 24.50 6.76 4.16
C TRP A 173 24.29 6.35 5.61
N ARG A 174 23.80 7.23 6.44
CA ARG A 174 23.44 6.89 7.83
C ARG A 174 22.41 5.77 7.88
N GLY A 175 21.34 5.86 7.09
CA GLY A 175 20.30 4.84 7.00
C GLY A 175 20.83 3.51 6.49
N TRP A 176 21.68 3.55 5.47
CA TRP A 176 22.36 2.40 4.90
C TRP A 176 23.27 1.70 5.93
N ALA A 177 24.17 2.44 6.56
CA ALA A 177 25.08 1.92 7.57
C ALA A 177 24.34 1.35 8.80
N GLN A 178 23.26 2.00 9.24
CA GLN A 178 22.41 1.48 10.34
C GLN A 178 21.78 0.13 10.01
N ARG A 179 21.35 -0.09 8.76
CA ARG A 179 20.77 -1.37 8.33
C ARG A 179 21.82 -2.46 8.26
N CYS A 180 23.00 -2.18 7.70
CA CYS A 180 24.15 -3.08 7.76
C CYS A 180 24.50 -3.44 9.22
N GLY A 181 24.62 -2.44 10.09
CA GLY A 181 24.92 -2.64 11.50
C GLY A 181 23.90 -3.51 12.23
N ARG A 182 22.59 -3.32 11.99
CA ARG A 182 21.55 -4.17 12.60
C ARG A 182 21.59 -5.61 12.09
N ALA A 183 21.90 -5.82 10.81
CA ALA A 183 22.08 -7.16 10.26
C ALA A 183 23.29 -7.88 10.88
N LEU A 184 24.40 -7.16 11.07
CA LEU A 184 25.64 -7.66 11.66
C LEU A 184 25.51 -7.89 13.18
N ALA A 185 24.90 -6.95 13.93
CA ALA A 185 24.78 -7.04 15.39
C ALA A 185 24.04 -8.31 15.85
N LYS A 186 23.05 -8.76 15.11
CA LYS A 186 22.37 -10.04 15.37
C LYS A 186 23.30 -11.27 15.23
N ARG A 187 24.53 -11.07 14.82
CA ARG A 187 25.54 -12.10 14.55
C ARG A 187 26.77 -12.02 15.44
N LYS A 188 26.87 -11.01 16.31
CA LYS A 188 28.04 -10.81 17.15
C LYS A 188 28.40 -12.06 17.99
N THR A 189 27.37 -12.77 18.48
CA THR A 189 27.55 -14.00 19.29
C THR A 189 27.88 -15.25 18.45
N ARG A 190 27.70 -15.25 17.13
CA ARG A 190 27.93 -16.41 16.24
C ARG A 190 28.86 -16.09 15.07
N GLY A 191 29.38 -14.88 14.99
CA GLY A 191 29.87 -14.32 13.73
C GLY A 191 31.32 -14.52 13.38
N GLY A 192 32.16 -14.97 14.23
CA GLY A 192 33.59 -15.15 13.92
C GLY A 192 34.28 -13.89 13.34
N LEU A 193 35.51 -14.05 12.92
CA LEU A 193 36.36 -13.02 12.29
C LEU A 193 35.61 -12.23 11.18
N GLY A 194 35.66 -10.90 11.27
CA GLY A 194 35.15 -9.96 10.28
C GLY A 194 33.82 -9.24 10.64
N VAL A 195 33.03 -9.73 11.59
CA VAL A 195 31.81 -9.03 12.03
C VAL A 195 32.15 -7.79 12.84
N ASP A 196 33.11 -7.88 13.73
CA ASP A 196 33.54 -6.75 14.57
C ASP A 196 34.23 -5.66 13.74
N THR A 197 35.05 -6.03 12.75
CA THR A 197 35.64 -5.10 11.78
C THR A 197 34.54 -4.36 10.96
N ALA A 198 33.54 -5.09 10.46
CA ALA A 198 32.43 -4.50 9.75
C ALA A 198 31.60 -3.59 10.66
N LEU A 199 31.37 -3.94 11.91
CA LEU A 199 30.67 -3.10 12.89
C LEU A 199 31.48 -1.84 13.23
N ALA A 200 32.80 -1.93 13.36
CA ALA A 200 33.66 -0.77 13.53
C ALA A 200 33.57 0.19 12.35
N GLN A 201 33.55 -0.34 11.12
CA GLN A 201 33.38 0.47 9.92
C GLN A 201 32.00 1.15 9.87
N VAL A 202 30.93 0.48 10.31
CA VAL A 202 29.60 1.11 10.49
C VAL A 202 29.67 2.30 11.44
N GLN A 203 30.40 2.21 12.54
CA GLN A 203 30.58 3.32 13.50
C GLN A 203 31.37 4.48 12.88
N THR A 204 32.39 4.19 12.07
CA THR A 204 33.17 5.20 11.35
C THR A 204 32.26 6.01 10.43
N ILE A 205 31.47 5.35 9.56
CA ILE A 205 30.52 6.02 8.68
C ILE A 205 29.51 6.87 9.48
N ARG A 206 29.01 6.35 10.60
CA ARG A 206 28.06 7.11 11.45
C ARG A 206 28.71 8.35 12.07
N ARG A 207 29.99 8.28 12.44
CA ARG A 207 30.76 9.42 12.96
C ARG A 207 30.95 10.48 11.88
N SER A 208 31.37 10.10 10.67
CA SER A 208 31.51 11.02 9.53
C SER A 208 30.21 11.70 9.15
N VAL A 209 29.08 10.98 9.18
CA VAL A 209 27.75 11.59 8.97
C VAL A 209 27.41 12.60 10.07
N LYS A 210 27.72 12.29 11.34
CA LYS A 210 27.50 13.22 12.45
C LYS A 210 28.37 14.49 12.30
N GLU A 211 29.62 14.32 11.92
CA GLU A 211 30.53 15.44 11.63
C GLU A 211 30.00 16.36 10.53
N HIS A 212 29.47 15.79 9.44
CA HIS A 212 28.81 16.57 8.39
C HIS A 212 27.70 17.46 8.93
N HIS A 213 26.88 16.95 9.82
CA HIS A 213 25.75 17.72 10.36
C HIS A 213 26.18 18.80 11.37
N LEU A 214 27.21 18.55 12.15
CA LEU A 214 27.62 19.43 13.26
C LEU A 214 28.73 20.40 12.87
N CYS A 215 29.66 19.98 12.03
CA CYS A 215 30.93 20.69 11.83
C CYS A 215 31.08 21.27 10.42
N ALA A 216 30.50 20.65 9.39
CA ALA A 216 30.65 21.13 8.01
C ALA A 216 29.70 22.30 7.73
N LYS A 217 30.17 23.53 7.95
CA LYS A 217 29.36 24.74 7.81
C LYS A 217 29.29 25.27 6.37
N ASP A 218 30.35 25.14 5.59
CA ASP A 218 30.45 25.63 4.23
C ASP A 218 30.37 24.50 3.17
N LYS A 219 30.30 24.88 1.90
CA LYS A 219 30.22 23.95 0.77
C LYS A 219 31.46 23.08 0.62
N GLN A 220 32.64 23.62 0.90
CA GLN A 220 33.91 22.90 0.75
C GLN A 220 34.06 21.83 1.82
N ALA A 221 33.82 22.20 3.09
CA ALA A 221 33.81 21.24 4.22
C ALA A 221 32.79 20.10 4.00
N LYS A 222 31.57 20.45 3.53
CA LYS A 222 30.58 19.44 3.17
C LYS A 222 31.08 18.51 2.09
N ARG A 223 31.69 19.02 1.07
CA ARG A 223 32.24 18.24 -0.06
C ARG A 223 33.37 17.29 0.40
N GLN A 224 34.25 17.76 1.30
CA GLN A 224 35.32 16.93 1.89
C GLN A 224 34.76 15.75 2.68
N VAL A 225 33.77 16.00 3.55
CA VAL A 225 33.11 14.91 4.32
C VAL A 225 32.43 13.91 3.37
N TRP A 226 31.84 14.36 2.29
CA TRP A 226 31.24 13.51 1.26
C TRP A 226 32.25 12.62 0.56
N THR A 227 33.38 13.18 0.12
CA THR A 227 34.44 12.40 -0.50
C THR A 227 34.96 11.35 0.45
N ARG A 228 35.17 11.70 1.73
CA ARG A 228 35.57 10.75 2.78
C ARG A 228 34.51 9.66 2.98
N LEU A 229 33.21 10.00 3.06
CA LEU A 229 32.14 9.00 3.17
C LEU A 229 32.16 7.99 2.02
N LEU A 230 32.43 8.41 0.80
CA LEU A 230 32.57 7.49 -0.34
C LEU A 230 33.75 6.52 -0.16
N THR A 231 34.89 6.98 0.39
CA THR A 231 36.03 6.10 0.67
C THR A 231 35.77 5.15 1.82
N GLU A 232 34.96 5.51 2.79
CA GLU A 232 34.61 4.69 3.96
C GLU A 232 33.59 3.57 3.62
N VAL A 233 32.78 3.74 2.59
CA VAL A 233 31.75 2.76 2.19
C VAL A 233 32.34 1.53 1.52
N GLY A 234 33.40 1.70 0.72
CA GLY A 234 34.09 0.59 0.03
C GLY A 234 34.59 -0.51 1.00
N PRO A 235 35.34 -0.17 2.05
CA PRO A 235 35.77 -1.13 3.07
C PRO A 235 34.61 -1.88 3.74
N LEU A 236 33.49 -1.22 4.06
CA LEU A 236 32.34 -1.91 4.65
C LEU A 236 31.75 -2.95 3.68
N ILE A 237 31.63 -2.63 2.40
CA ILE A 237 31.20 -3.58 1.38
C ILE A 237 32.19 -4.74 1.28
N GLY A 238 33.50 -4.45 1.27
CA GLY A 238 34.59 -5.45 1.25
C GLY A 238 34.51 -6.42 2.46
N HIS A 239 34.29 -5.92 3.65
CA HIS A 239 34.14 -6.74 4.85
C HIS A 239 32.83 -7.55 4.89
N THR A 240 31.75 -7.03 4.33
CA THR A 240 30.46 -7.72 4.38
C THR A 240 30.27 -8.75 3.25
N ARG A 241 30.96 -8.66 2.12
CA ARG A 241 30.90 -9.67 1.03
C ARG A 241 31.25 -11.09 1.47
N PRO A 242 32.41 -11.36 2.11
CA PRO A 242 32.73 -12.70 2.61
C PRO A 242 31.73 -13.21 3.65
N LEU A 243 31.18 -12.30 4.46
CA LEU A 243 30.14 -12.65 5.44
C LEU A 243 28.84 -13.11 4.76
N VAL A 244 28.44 -12.44 3.68
CA VAL A 244 27.27 -12.84 2.88
C VAL A 244 27.44 -14.25 2.33
N THR A 245 28.60 -14.55 1.73
CA THR A 245 28.89 -15.88 1.19
C THR A 245 28.86 -16.96 2.28
N ARG A 246 29.57 -16.75 3.38
CA ARG A 246 29.64 -17.70 4.49
C ARG A 246 28.31 -17.93 5.18
N LEU A 247 27.57 -16.88 5.49
CA LEU A 247 26.28 -16.95 6.16
C LEU A 247 25.17 -17.47 5.22
N GLY A 248 25.34 -17.30 3.91
CA GLY A 248 24.40 -17.81 2.89
C GLY A 248 24.35 -19.33 2.84
N GLN A 249 25.42 -20.03 3.28
CA GLN A 249 25.49 -21.48 3.39
C GLN A 249 24.70 -22.05 4.59
N SER A 250 24.27 -21.18 5.52
CA SER A 250 23.51 -21.59 6.70
C SER A 250 22.05 -21.89 6.35
N ARG A 251 21.53 -23.02 6.85
CA ARG A 251 20.11 -23.38 6.74
C ARG A 251 19.20 -22.66 7.74
N ASP A 252 19.77 -21.97 8.73
CA ASP A 252 19.01 -21.24 9.74
C ASP A 252 18.34 -19.97 9.17
N ARG A 253 17.10 -19.71 9.55
CA ARG A 253 16.33 -18.54 9.08
C ARG A 253 16.94 -17.19 9.47
N VAL A 254 17.62 -17.12 10.62
CA VAL A 254 18.17 -15.84 11.11
C VAL A 254 19.41 -15.40 10.33
N PRO A 255 20.39 -16.29 9.98
CA PRO A 255 21.45 -15.96 9.01
C PRO A 255 20.90 -15.53 7.67
N GLN A 256 19.95 -16.27 7.10
CA GLN A 256 19.38 -15.96 5.81
C GLN A 256 18.74 -14.55 5.75
N ARG A 257 18.07 -14.12 6.82
CA ARG A 257 17.54 -12.73 6.90
C ARG A 257 18.63 -11.67 6.97
N ALA A 258 19.71 -11.96 7.67
CA ALA A 258 20.85 -11.04 7.73
C ALA A 258 21.54 -10.94 6.36
N VAL A 259 21.76 -12.08 5.69
CA VAL A 259 22.30 -12.16 4.33
C VAL A 259 21.42 -11.36 3.36
N ALA A 260 20.11 -11.62 3.33
CA ALA A 260 19.20 -10.88 2.46
C ALA A 260 19.25 -9.36 2.70
N THR A 261 19.39 -8.94 3.97
CA THR A 261 19.56 -7.50 4.30
C THR A 261 20.88 -6.96 3.77
N LEU A 262 21.99 -7.68 3.93
CA LEU A 262 23.31 -7.23 3.46
C LEU A 262 23.39 -7.18 1.93
N VAL A 263 22.82 -8.19 1.24
CA VAL A 263 22.72 -8.20 -0.23
C VAL A 263 21.94 -6.98 -0.71
N ALA A 264 20.75 -6.74 -0.15
CA ALA A 264 19.96 -5.56 -0.49
C ALA A 264 20.72 -4.25 -0.22
N MET A 265 21.52 -4.19 0.82
CA MET A 265 22.34 -3.00 1.12
C MET A 265 23.51 -2.85 0.13
N HIS A 266 24.10 -3.92 -0.39
CA HIS A 266 25.09 -3.84 -1.48
C HIS A 266 24.46 -3.27 -2.76
N GLU A 267 23.27 -3.71 -3.15
CA GLU A 267 22.53 -3.17 -4.29
C GLU A 267 22.21 -1.68 -4.10
N VAL A 268 21.81 -1.29 -2.89
CA VAL A 268 21.58 0.13 -2.54
C VAL A 268 22.86 0.95 -2.73
N ALA A 269 24.00 0.46 -2.25
CA ALA A 269 25.29 1.16 -2.40
C ALA A 269 25.69 1.29 -3.88
N GLN A 270 25.54 0.24 -4.69
CA GLN A 270 25.81 0.28 -6.13
C GLN A 270 25.01 1.34 -6.87
N ARG A 271 23.78 1.62 -6.43
CA ARG A 271 22.94 2.68 -7.00
C ARG A 271 23.24 4.06 -6.42
N LEU A 272 23.59 4.14 -5.15
CA LEU A 272 23.77 5.40 -4.44
C LEU A 272 25.13 6.04 -4.75
N ILE A 273 26.20 5.25 -4.86
CA ILE A 273 27.55 5.74 -5.17
C ILE A 273 27.59 6.58 -6.45
N PRO A 274 27.12 6.11 -7.63
CA PRO A 274 27.14 6.89 -8.84
C PRO A 274 26.35 8.21 -8.75
N GLN A 275 25.22 8.19 -8.04
CA GLN A 275 24.38 9.39 -7.86
C GLN A 275 25.12 10.47 -7.04
N ILE A 276 25.87 10.06 -6.04
CA ILE A 276 26.64 10.96 -5.20
C ILE A 276 27.87 11.48 -5.96
N VAL A 277 28.59 10.61 -6.68
CA VAL A 277 29.70 10.99 -7.52
C VAL A 277 29.25 12.02 -8.59
N GLN A 278 28.13 11.77 -9.28
CA GLN A 278 27.56 12.72 -10.22
C GLN A 278 27.30 14.09 -9.56
N TRP A 279 26.68 14.09 -8.38
CA TRP A 279 26.41 15.35 -7.67
C TRP A 279 27.71 16.07 -7.26
N LEU A 280 28.70 15.34 -6.78
CA LEU A 280 29.99 15.89 -6.40
C LEU A 280 30.78 16.48 -7.58
N THR A 281 30.67 15.84 -8.74
CA THR A 281 31.40 16.29 -9.95
C THR A 281 30.69 17.42 -10.68
N THR A 282 29.38 17.31 -10.84
CA THR A 282 28.58 18.21 -11.69
C THR A 282 27.74 19.23 -10.95
N GLY A 283 27.47 19.01 -9.63
CA GLY A 283 26.49 19.78 -8.86
C GLY A 283 25.03 19.47 -9.22
N VAL A 284 24.77 18.55 -10.16
CA VAL A 284 23.44 18.20 -10.66
C VAL A 284 22.94 16.93 -9.98
N VAL A 285 21.69 16.99 -9.48
CA VAL A 285 21.04 15.83 -8.87
C VAL A 285 20.72 14.78 -9.92
N ALA A 286 21.08 13.52 -9.65
CA ALA A 286 20.84 12.42 -10.57
C ALA A 286 19.33 12.22 -10.87
N LYS A 287 19.00 11.93 -12.11
CA LYS A 287 17.64 11.55 -12.49
C LYS A 287 17.25 10.26 -11.78
N GLY A 288 16.08 10.24 -11.16
CA GLY A 288 15.63 9.09 -10.35
C GLY A 288 16.39 8.91 -9.04
N LYS A 289 16.84 10.02 -8.43
CA LYS A 289 17.53 10.03 -7.14
C LYS A 289 16.85 9.11 -6.13
N MET A 290 17.66 8.27 -5.47
CA MET A 290 17.23 7.44 -4.34
C MET A 290 16.78 8.34 -3.18
N VAL A 291 15.62 8.05 -2.62
CA VAL A 291 15.03 8.88 -1.54
C VAL A 291 15.32 8.28 -0.17
N PRO A 292 14.96 7.00 0.15
CA PRO A 292 15.44 6.30 1.33
C PRO A 292 16.23 5.06 0.97
N ALA A 293 17.27 4.79 1.71
CA ALA A 293 18.03 3.53 1.57
C ALA A 293 17.23 2.27 1.96
N GLY A 294 16.07 2.44 2.56
CA GLY A 294 15.26 1.34 3.08
C GLY A 294 14.07 0.94 2.25
N VAL A 295 13.66 1.78 1.33
CA VAL A 295 12.52 1.56 0.42
C VAL A 295 12.95 2.06 -0.95
N THR A 296 13.63 1.19 -1.69
CA THR A 296 14.25 1.55 -2.99
C THR A 296 13.24 1.91 -4.08
N GLN A 297 11.98 1.61 -3.86
CA GLN A 297 10.85 1.95 -4.75
C GLN A 297 10.34 3.38 -4.55
N ALA A 298 10.64 4.01 -3.42
CA ALA A 298 10.24 5.39 -3.17
C ALA A 298 10.93 6.36 -4.13
N ARG A 299 10.20 7.40 -4.52
CA ARG A 299 10.63 8.42 -5.47
C ARG A 299 10.36 9.83 -4.93
N ALA A 300 11.10 10.78 -5.44
CA ALA A 300 10.77 12.19 -5.35
C ALA A 300 9.91 12.56 -6.57
N LEU A 301 8.67 12.87 -6.34
CA LEU A 301 7.72 13.30 -7.37
C LEU A 301 7.63 14.82 -7.34
N VAL A 302 8.04 15.46 -8.42
CA VAL A 302 7.94 16.91 -8.56
C VAL A 302 6.49 17.24 -8.90
N ARG A 303 5.85 17.98 -8.00
CA ARG A 303 4.48 18.47 -8.16
C ARG A 303 4.54 19.99 -8.12
N ASN A 304 4.11 20.66 -9.13
CA ASN A 304 4.07 22.13 -9.16
C ASN A 304 2.89 22.67 -8.34
N LYS A 305 2.62 22.08 -7.17
CA LYS A 305 1.56 22.52 -6.26
C LYS A 305 2.05 23.66 -5.37
N ALA A 306 1.20 24.63 -5.11
CA ALA A 306 1.47 25.68 -4.13
C ALA A 306 1.79 25.09 -2.76
N GLY A 307 2.89 25.52 -2.15
CA GLY A 307 3.32 25.06 -0.84
C GLY A 307 4.09 23.73 -0.77
N LYS A 308 3.98 22.86 -1.76
CA LYS A 308 4.65 21.54 -1.78
C LYS A 308 5.19 21.17 -3.16
N LYS A 309 6.44 21.55 -3.42
CA LYS A 309 7.07 21.32 -4.72
C LYS A 309 7.41 19.85 -4.99
N VAL A 310 7.70 19.07 -3.95
CA VAL A 310 8.15 17.67 -4.06
C VAL A 310 7.43 16.81 -3.05
N GLU A 311 6.83 15.72 -3.51
CA GLU A 311 6.27 14.65 -2.69
C GLU A 311 7.24 13.47 -2.66
N LEU A 312 7.51 12.95 -1.47
CA LEU A 312 8.46 11.86 -1.25
C LEU A 312 7.70 10.59 -0.85
N GLY A 313 7.68 9.60 -1.72
CA GLY A 313 6.90 8.41 -1.43
C GLY A 313 6.87 7.38 -2.55
N LEU A 314 5.88 6.52 -2.47
CA LEU A 314 5.61 5.48 -3.47
C LEU A 314 4.67 6.06 -4.53
N PRO A 315 5.04 6.05 -5.81
CA PRO A 315 4.16 6.53 -6.88
C PRO A 315 3.04 5.52 -7.15
N TYR A 316 1.81 5.99 -7.15
CA TYR A 316 0.61 5.22 -7.49
C TYR A 316 -0.09 5.80 -8.70
N LEU A 317 -0.57 4.93 -9.57
CA LEU A 317 -1.61 5.26 -10.54
C LEU A 317 -2.96 4.88 -9.92
N LEU A 318 -3.72 5.89 -9.52
CA LEU A 318 -5.07 5.73 -9.02
C LEU A 318 -6.08 5.82 -10.18
N ARG A 319 -7.09 4.98 -10.13
CA ARG A 319 -8.17 4.89 -11.12
C ARG A 319 -9.49 4.95 -10.38
N ARG A 320 -10.41 5.72 -10.91
CA ARG A 320 -11.74 5.91 -10.37
C ARG A 320 -12.77 5.52 -11.42
N LEU A 321 -13.73 4.71 -11.02
CA LEU A 321 -14.94 4.44 -11.80
C LEU A 321 -16.01 5.51 -11.54
N GLY A 322 -16.95 5.65 -12.45
CA GLY A 322 -18.18 6.36 -12.15
C GLY A 322 -18.80 5.83 -10.85
N GLY A 323 -19.53 6.67 -10.12
CA GLY A 323 -19.97 6.32 -8.77
C GLY A 323 -18.90 6.48 -7.66
N GLY A 324 -17.61 6.64 -7.99
CA GLY A 324 -16.55 7.01 -7.04
C GLY A 324 -15.81 5.83 -6.40
N TYR A 325 -15.85 4.65 -6.97
CA TYR A 325 -15.03 3.51 -6.55
C TYR A 325 -13.64 3.58 -7.13
N VAL A 326 -12.62 3.22 -6.33
CA VAL A 326 -11.21 3.44 -6.65
C VAL A 326 -10.42 2.14 -6.66
N PHE A 327 -9.46 2.06 -7.54
CA PHE A 327 -8.42 1.06 -7.51
C PHE A 327 -7.09 1.67 -7.94
N GLY A 328 -5.99 1.09 -7.47
CA GLY A 328 -4.68 1.65 -7.72
C GLY A 328 -3.63 0.58 -7.90
N THR A 329 -2.54 0.95 -8.57
CA THR A 329 -1.33 0.13 -8.66
C THR A 329 -0.11 0.97 -8.36
N LEU A 330 0.84 0.36 -7.67
CA LEU A 330 2.17 0.92 -7.45
C LEU A 330 2.89 1.02 -8.81
N ILE A 331 3.44 2.18 -9.14
CA ILE A 331 4.24 2.37 -10.35
C ILE A 331 5.67 1.94 -10.05
N CYS A 332 6.12 0.88 -10.70
CA CYS A 332 7.50 0.45 -10.62
C CYS A 332 8.38 1.22 -11.61
N GLY A 333 9.50 1.76 -11.13
CA GLY A 333 10.45 2.50 -11.98
C GLY A 333 10.18 3.99 -12.09
N VAL A 334 10.47 4.57 -13.26
CA VAL A 334 10.27 6.00 -13.53
C VAL A 334 8.84 6.25 -13.95
N VAL A 335 8.21 7.26 -13.37
CA VAL A 335 6.86 7.69 -13.76
C VAL A 335 6.94 8.37 -15.13
N ASP A 336 6.28 7.78 -16.11
CA ASP A 336 6.13 8.32 -17.45
C ASP A 336 4.64 8.61 -17.70
N GLU A 337 4.24 9.85 -17.47
CA GLU A 337 2.85 10.30 -17.57
C GLU A 337 2.22 9.96 -18.92
N SER A 338 3.02 9.95 -20.00
CA SER A 338 2.51 9.66 -21.34
C SER A 338 1.99 8.22 -21.50
N LYS A 339 2.47 7.30 -20.69
CA LYS A 339 2.07 5.88 -20.70
C LYS A 339 0.97 5.54 -19.70
N MET A 340 0.68 6.45 -18.77
CA MET A 340 -0.29 6.19 -17.69
C MET A 340 -1.70 5.90 -18.20
N PRO A 341 -2.24 6.55 -19.26
CA PRO A 341 -3.55 6.19 -19.80
C PRO A 341 -3.65 4.74 -20.27
N LEU A 342 -2.61 4.20 -20.91
CA LEU A 342 -2.56 2.79 -21.32
C LEU A 342 -2.49 1.86 -20.12
N GLN A 343 -1.70 2.22 -19.10
CA GLN A 343 -1.63 1.46 -17.85
C GLN A 343 -2.96 1.53 -17.08
N ALA A 344 -3.66 2.67 -17.12
CA ALA A 344 -4.97 2.81 -16.51
C ALA A 344 -5.96 1.82 -17.12
N ARG A 345 -6.00 1.75 -18.46
CA ARG A 345 -6.83 0.82 -19.18
C ARG A 345 -6.43 -0.66 -18.94
N ALA A 346 -5.14 -0.95 -18.92
CA ALA A 346 -4.66 -2.30 -18.63
C ALA A 346 -5.14 -2.78 -17.25
N GLY A 347 -5.05 -1.92 -16.23
CA GLY A 347 -5.59 -2.22 -14.90
C GLY A 347 -7.11 -2.37 -14.87
N TYR A 348 -7.84 -1.62 -15.69
CA TYR A 348 -9.29 -1.77 -15.85
C TYR A 348 -9.64 -3.15 -16.44
N ARG A 349 -8.93 -3.60 -17.47
CA ARG A 349 -9.10 -4.93 -18.06
C ARG A 349 -8.78 -6.06 -17.10
N GLY A 350 -7.82 -5.87 -16.21
CA GLY A 350 -7.51 -6.84 -15.16
C GLY A 350 -8.65 -7.06 -14.17
N ILE A 351 -9.63 -6.15 -14.11
CA ILE A 351 -10.80 -6.24 -13.23
C ILE A 351 -12.03 -6.75 -13.99
N PHE A 352 -12.29 -6.17 -15.17
CA PHE A 352 -13.55 -6.38 -15.90
C PHE A 352 -13.44 -7.33 -17.09
N GLY A 353 -12.25 -7.89 -17.32
CA GLY A 353 -11.96 -8.84 -18.39
C GLY A 353 -11.15 -8.22 -19.54
N ALA A 354 -10.45 -9.09 -20.28
CA ALA A 354 -9.49 -8.69 -21.32
C ALA A 354 -10.08 -7.84 -22.45
N HIS A 355 -11.39 -8.01 -22.74
CA HIS A 355 -12.09 -7.26 -23.78
C HIS A 355 -12.83 -6.03 -23.26
N ALA A 356 -12.91 -5.86 -21.93
CA ALA A 356 -13.60 -4.72 -21.33
C ALA A 356 -12.92 -3.40 -21.68
N THR A 357 -13.73 -2.38 -22.00
CA THR A 357 -13.25 -1.07 -22.37
C THR A 357 -14.21 0.01 -21.82
N PRO A 358 -13.69 1.03 -21.12
CA PRO A 358 -14.53 2.15 -20.70
C PRO A 358 -14.92 3.01 -21.92
N THR A 359 -16.11 3.57 -21.90
CA THR A 359 -16.57 4.51 -22.92
C THR A 359 -15.77 5.81 -22.84
N LEU A 360 -15.61 6.36 -21.63
CA LEU A 360 -14.85 7.58 -21.36
C LEU A 360 -13.62 7.26 -20.51
N LEU A 361 -12.43 7.60 -21.02
CA LEU A 361 -11.18 7.55 -20.27
C LEU A 361 -10.68 8.97 -20.00
N VAL A 362 -10.57 9.34 -18.73
CA VAL A 362 -10.12 10.67 -18.29
C VAL A 362 -8.73 10.58 -17.66
N TYR A 363 -7.85 11.48 -18.12
CA TYR A 363 -6.51 11.67 -17.54
C TYR A 363 -6.09 13.14 -17.72
N ASP A 364 -5.04 13.56 -17.02
CA ASP A 364 -4.51 14.91 -17.18
C ASP A 364 -3.77 15.12 -18.53
N ARG A 365 -3.33 16.36 -18.77
CA ARG A 365 -2.57 16.71 -20.00
C ARG A 365 -1.21 15.99 -20.12
N GLY A 366 -0.68 15.47 -19.00
CA GLY A 366 0.54 14.68 -18.99
C GLY A 366 0.45 13.46 -19.90
N GLY A 367 -0.73 12.83 -19.95
CA GLY A 367 -1.03 11.67 -20.80
C GLY A 367 -1.23 11.94 -22.29
N ALA A 368 -1.24 13.22 -22.73
CA ALA A 368 -1.54 13.59 -24.11
C ALA A 368 -0.36 13.33 -25.06
N ALA A 369 -0.04 12.06 -25.30
CA ALA A 369 0.93 11.63 -26.32
C ALA A 369 0.20 10.95 -27.49
N THR A 370 0.61 11.25 -28.73
CA THR A 370 -0.10 10.80 -29.94
C THR A 370 -0.19 9.27 -30.05
N ALA A 371 0.92 8.57 -29.81
CA ALA A 371 0.95 7.12 -29.94
C ALA A 371 0.06 6.39 -28.90
N PRO A 372 0.11 6.71 -27.59
CA PRO A 372 -0.83 6.16 -26.59
C PRO A 372 -2.29 6.47 -26.91
N LEU A 373 -2.64 7.69 -27.33
CA LEU A 373 -4.01 8.05 -27.68
C LEU A 373 -4.54 7.27 -28.88
N ARG A 374 -3.72 7.07 -29.92
CA ARG A 374 -4.07 6.21 -31.06
C ARG A 374 -4.27 4.75 -30.65
N ALA A 375 -3.43 4.25 -29.73
CA ALA A 375 -3.58 2.89 -29.20
C ALA A 375 -4.91 2.75 -28.43
N LEU A 376 -5.26 3.69 -27.55
CA LEU A 376 -6.54 3.69 -26.84
C LEU A 376 -7.75 3.66 -27.79
N ALA A 377 -7.72 4.48 -28.85
CA ALA A 377 -8.78 4.51 -29.85
C ALA A 377 -8.92 3.17 -30.60
N ARG A 378 -7.80 2.58 -31.04
CA ARG A 378 -7.80 1.24 -31.68
C ARG A 378 -8.34 0.14 -30.75
N GLU A 379 -8.15 0.32 -29.47
CA GLU A 379 -8.57 -0.63 -28.46
C GLU A 379 -10.00 -0.36 -27.93
N GLY A 380 -10.75 0.54 -28.57
CA GLY A 380 -12.17 0.71 -28.36
C GLY A 380 -12.57 1.79 -27.33
N VAL A 381 -11.63 2.62 -26.85
CA VAL A 381 -11.99 3.81 -26.06
C VAL A 381 -12.60 4.85 -27.00
N THR A 382 -13.91 5.04 -26.89
CA THR A 382 -14.65 5.91 -27.82
C THR A 382 -14.48 7.40 -27.51
N GLN A 383 -14.29 7.75 -26.22
CA GLN A 383 -14.14 9.12 -25.79
C GLN A 383 -12.85 9.27 -24.97
N SER A 384 -11.89 10.04 -25.53
CA SER A 384 -10.68 10.40 -24.80
C SER A 384 -10.86 11.72 -24.07
N GLY A 385 -10.97 11.63 -22.74
CA GLY A 385 -11.01 12.78 -21.84
C GLY A 385 -9.64 13.37 -21.53
N ILE A 386 -8.65 13.23 -22.43
CA ILE A 386 -7.29 13.72 -22.25
C ILE A 386 -7.11 14.97 -23.11
N GLN A 387 -6.99 16.13 -22.46
CA GLN A 387 -6.83 17.40 -23.15
C GLN A 387 -5.48 17.45 -23.89
N PRO A 388 -5.43 17.82 -25.17
CA PRO A 388 -4.19 17.97 -25.91
C PRO A 388 -3.22 19.00 -25.29
N LYS A 389 -1.93 18.83 -25.53
CA LYS A 389 -0.89 19.82 -25.15
C LYS A 389 -0.81 20.96 -26.17
N GLY A 390 -0.49 22.14 -25.68
CA GLY A 390 -0.37 23.35 -26.50
C GLY A 390 -1.73 23.82 -27.04
N ASN A 391 -1.70 24.45 -28.25
CA ASN A 391 -2.88 25.03 -28.91
C ASN A 391 -3.64 24.05 -29.81
N ARG A 392 -3.43 22.74 -29.66
CA ARG A 392 -4.15 21.74 -30.45
C ARG A 392 -5.61 21.71 -30.08
N ALA A 393 -6.48 21.69 -31.09
CA ALA A 393 -7.91 21.55 -30.88
C ALA A 393 -8.24 20.24 -30.15
N TRP A 394 -9.12 20.34 -29.17
CA TRP A 394 -9.66 19.17 -28.49
C TRP A 394 -10.98 18.78 -29.15
N SER A 395 -10.93 17.75 -29.98
CA SER A 395 -12.03 17.31 -30.85
C SER A 395 -13.09 16.47 -30.13
N VAL A 396 -13.53 16.92 -28.96
CA VAL A 396 -14.64 16.31 -28.22
C VAL A 396 -15.76 17.32 -28.01
N ALA A 397 -16.99 16.86 -27.96
CA ALA A 397 -18.16 17.70 -27.71
C ALA A 397 -18.06 18.43 -26.37
N GLU A 398 -18.69 19.61 -26.24
CA GLU A 398 -18.61 20.41 -25.01
C GLU A 398 -19.19 19.66 -23.80
N ALA A 399 -20.28 18.93 -23.97
CA ALA A 399 -20.84 18.09 -22.90
C ALA A 399 -19.83 17.05 -22.35
N VAL A 400 -18.99 16.48 -23.24
CA VAL A 400 -17.91 15.57 -22.82
C VAL A 400 -16.80 16.34 -22.07
N ARG A 401 -16.48 17.56 -22.48
CA ARG A 401 -15.49 18.40 -21.78
C ARG A 401 -15.95 18.75 -20.38
N GLU A 402 -17.24 19.08 -20.19
CA GLU A 402 -17.83 19.33 -18.89
C GLU A 402 -17.77 18.09 -17.99
N THR A 403 -18.14 16.92 -18.55
CA THR A 403 -18.02 15.64 -17.86
C THR A 403 -16.58 15.39 -17.42
N VAL A 404 -15.60 15.62 -18.30
CA VAL A 404 -14.16 15.45 -17.99
C VAL A 404 -13.72 16.38 -16.86
N ARG A 405 -14.14 17.66 -16.88
CA ARG A 405 -13.81 18.61 -15.80
C ARG A 405 -14.38 18.13 -14.46
N SER A 406 -15.64 17.70 -14.45
CA SER A 406 -16.29 17.14 -13.27
C SER A 406 -15.60 15.88 -12.76
N GLU A 407 -15.30 14.92 -13.64
CA GLU A 407 -14.67 13.67 -13.27
C GLU A 407 -13.24 13.85 -12.75
N ARG A 408 -12.47 14.80 -13.28
CA ARG A 408 -11.16 15.18 -12.76
C ARG A 408 -11.26 15.75 -11.34
N GLY A 409 -12.16 16.72 -11.13
CA GLY A 409 -12.39 17.28 -9.79
C GLY A 409 -12.77 16.22 -8.76
N LYS A 410 -13.68 15.29 -9.14
CA LYS A 410 -14.06 14.15 -8.30
C LYS A 410 -12.86 13.23 -8.00
N THR A 411 -11.98 12.99 -8.97
CA THR A 411 -10.79 12.14 -8.78
C THR A 411 -9.79 12.81 -7.84
N GLU A 412 -9.53 14.10 -8.00
CA GLU A 412 -8.70 14.88 -7.08
C GLU A 412 -9.27 14.89 -5.66
N GLY A 413 -10.59 15.06 -5.51
CA GLY A 413 -11.27 15.00 -4.21
C GLY A 413 -11.12 13.64 -3.52
N ILE A 414 -11.19 12.54 -4.28
CA ILE A 414 -11.00 11.19 -3.72
C ILE A 414 -9.54 10.95 -3.34
N ILE A 415 -8.58 11.43 -4.14
CA ILE A 415 -7.16 11.38 -3.76
C ILE A 415 -6.94 12.09 -2.43
N GLY A 416 -7.50 13.30 -2.27
CA GLY A 416 -7.47 14.03 -1.02
C GLY A 416 -8.08 13.24 0.15
N ALA A 417 -9.24 12.61 -0.07
CA ALA A 417 -9.90 11.79 0.94
C ALA A 417 -9.05 10.57 1.35
N LEU A 418 -8.45 9.85 0.40
CA LEU A 418 -7.55 8.71 0.67
C LEU A 418 -6.33 9.13 1.49
N GLN A 419 -5.84 10.34 1.30
CA GLN A 419 -4.67 10.89 2.00
C GLN A 419 -4.97 11.31 3.44
N MET A 420 -6.25 11.37 3.85
CA MET A 420 -6.63 11.62 5.24
C MET A 420 -6.26 10.43 6.15
N ASP A 421 -6.02 10.72 7.42
CA ASP A 421 -5.58 9.74 8.42
C ASP A 421 -6.55 8.55 8.58
N GLN A 422 -7.84 8.79 8.36
CA GLN A 422 -8.87 7.74 8.50
C GLN A 422 -8.68 6.53 7.57
N TYR A 423 -7.98 6.70 6.44
CA TYR A 423 -7.68 5.58 5.52
C TYR A 423 -6.22 5.13 5.58
N GLY A 424 -5.33 5.96 6.15
CA GLY A 424 -3.94 5.60 6.35
C GLY A 424 -3.12 5.43 5.06
N PHE A 425 -3.52 6.08 3.96
CA PHE A 425 -2.78 6.01 2.70
C PHE A 425 -1.42 6.71 2.83
N ASN A 426 -1.42 7.93 3.39
CA ASN A 426 -0.19 8.67 3.65
C ASN A 426 0.44 8.26 4.98
N LYS A 427 1.77 8.32 5.04
CA LYS A 427 2.59 8.04 6.23
C LYS A 427 2.25 6.69 6.89
N PRO A 428 2.20 5.59 6.11
CA PRO A 428 1.85 4.28 6.62
C PRO A 428 2.75 3.89 7.79
N LYS A 429 2.19 3.18 8.76
CA LYS A 429 2.91 2.73 9.98
C LYS A 429 3.88 1.58 9.69
N GLU A 430 3.75 0.93 8.56
CA GLU A 430 4.54 -0.19 8.09
C GLU A 430 5.98 0.22 7.81
N ARG A 431 6.93 -0.65 8.19
CA ARG A 431 8.37 -0.40 8.05
C ARG A 431 9.08 -1.39 7.14
N LEU A 432 8.51 -2.58 6.97
CA LEU A 432 9.06 -3.63 6.11
C LEU A 432 8.40 -3.53 4.74
N TRP A 433 9.17 -3.76 3.67
CA TRP A 433 8.66 -3.67 2.31
C TRP A 433 7.42 -4.55 2.10
N GLN A 434 7.45 -5.81 2.50
CA GLN A 434 6.35 -6.77 2.37
C GLN A 434 5.02 -6.30 2.98
N THR A 435 5.07 -5.48 4.02
CA THR A 435 3.88 -4.90 4.63
C THR A 435 3.57 -3.51 4.08
N LEU A 436 4.59 -2.76 3.69
CA LEU A 436 4.48 -1.42 3.15
C LEU A 436 3.84 -1.41 1.75
N GLU A 437 4.21 -2.37 0.88
CA GLU A 437 3.60 -2.50 -0.44
C GLU A 437 2.10 -2.78 -0.38
N MET A 438 1.63 -3.40 0.70
CA MET A 438 0.22 -3.66 0.94
C MET A 438 -0.53 -2.48 1.60
N ALA A 439 0.17 -1.45 2.07
CA ALA A 439 -0.46 -0.32 2.77
C ALA A 439 -1.36 0.50 1.85
N GLY A 440 -0.92 0.82 0.63
CA GLY A 440 -1.74 1.53 -0.36
C GLY A 440 -2.99 0.74 -0.77
N PRO A 441 -2.87 -0.52 -1.22
CA PRO A 441 -4.02 -1.39 -1.49
C PRO A 441 -4.99 -1.51 -0.31
N ARG A 442 -4.47 -1.62 0.93
CA ARG A 442 -5.28 -1.65 2.15
C ARG A 442 -6.12 -0.38 2.32
N SER A 443 -5.51 0.78 2.15
CA SER A 443 -6.18 2.08 2.28
C SER A 443 -7.27 2.26 1.22
N ILE A 444 -6.99 1.88 -0.02
CA ILE A 444 -7.96 1.90 -1.12
C ILE A 444 -9.13 0.94 -0.83
N LEU A 445 -8.84 -0.25 -0.31
CA LEU A 445 -9.87 -1.22 0.08
C LEU A 445 -10.74 -0.69 1.22
N SER A 446 -10.13 -0.08 2.24
CA SER A 446 -10.83 0.58 3.35
C SER A 446 -11.77 1.67 2.86
N TYR A 447 -11.29 2.58 2.00
CA TYR A 447 -12.10 3.63 1.40
C TYR A 447 -13.33 3.07 0.68
N ASN A 448 -13.13 2.09 -0.16
CA ASN A 448 -14.20 1.52 -0.96
C ASN A 448 -15.21 0.70 -0.12
N LEU A 449 -14.78 -0.02 0.93
CA LEU A 449 -15.70 -0.70 1.84
C LEU A 449 -16.59 0.31 2.58
N ASN A 450 -16.01 1.40 3.07
CA ASN A 450 -16.75 2.48 3.70
C ASN A 450 -17.70 3.17 2.73
N LYS A 451 -17.28 3.34 1.47
CA LYS A 451 -18.16 3.87 0.43
C LYS A 451 -19.33 2.93 0.13
N PHE A 452 -19.05 1.65 -0.05
CA PHE A 452 -20.08 0.64 -0.32
C PHE A 452 -21.09 0.57 0.81
N MET A 453 -20.64 0.60 2.04
CA MET A 453 -21.53 0.67 3.22
C MET A 453 -22.43 1.92 3.20
N ARG A 454 -21.90 3.10 2.82
CA ARG A 454 -22.71 4.32 2.69
C ARG A 454 -23.71 4.24 1.54
N ASP A 455 -23.34 3.62 0.42
CA ASP A 455 -24.22 3.47 -0.73
C ASP A 455 -25.36 2.48 -0.42
N LEU A 456 -25.08 1.38 0.32
CA LEU A 456 -26.12 0.48 0.82
C LEU A 456 -27.14 1.21 1.72
N VAL A 457 -26.66 1.98 2.68
CA VAL A 457 -27.54 2.76 3.59
C VAL A 457 -28.40 3.79 2.82
N ARG A 458 -27.87 4.35 1.72
CA ARG A 458 -28.65 5.28 0.87
C ARG A 458 -29.66 4.57 -0.01
N ALA A 459 -29.35 3.37 -0.47
CA ALA A 459 -30.25 2.58 -1.32
C ALA A 459 -31.42 1.97 -0.52
N ASP A 460 -31.27 1.84 0.80
CA ASP A 460 -32.29 1.31 1.70
C ASP A 460 -33.28 2.41 2.20
N ARG A 461 -32.98 3.68 1.94
CA ARG A 461 -33.83 4.85 2.22
C ARG A 461 -34.75 5.18 1.03
#